data_3c81999f2dd3aef2986375985b350bda
#
_entry.id   3c81999f2dd3aef2986375985b350bda
#
_cell.length_a   1.000
_cell.length_b   1.000
_cell.length_c   1.000
_cell.angle_alpha   90.00
_cell.angle_beta   90.00
_cell.angle_gamma   90.00
#
_symmetry.space_group_name_H-M   'P 1'
#
loop_
_entity.id
_entity.type
_entity.pdbx_description
1 polymer ?
#
loop_
_entity_poly.entity_id
_entity_poly.type
_entity_poly.pdbx_seq_one_letter_code
_entity_poly.pdbx_strand_id
1 'polypeptide(L)'
;MKEIIVPDASVVLKWAFDTPDESDKDKAVSFLNAWIDGKCEIVLPKLWSYEVGNVLMMKMPEQAHEVMEIFLGYDFTEYDMSLELCKETFKLMQRYGVTFYDAVYHAVAIMQKGTLLTADEAYCKKIRDPKHILKLKDWNLR
;
A
#
# COMPACT_ATOMS: atom_id res chain seq x y z
N MET A 1 11.26 17.10 7.40
CA MET A 1 10.70 15.75 7.66
C MET A 1 10.29 15.11 6.35
N LYS A 2 10.54 13.81 6.21
CA LYS A 2 10.15 13.07 5.01
C LYS A 2 8.66 12.76 5.04
N GLU A 3 8.04 12.78 3.86
CA GLU A 3 6.65 12.35 3.71
C GLU A 3 6.53 10.86 3.99
N ILE A 4 5.50 10.49 4.74
CA ILE A 4 5.16 9.08 5.00
C ILE A 4 4.17 8.61 3.96
N ILE A 5 4.51 7.55 3.25
CA ILE A 5 3.65 6.93 2.24
C ILE A 5 3.28 5.54 2.74
N VAL A 6 2.00 5.22 2.60
CA VAL A 6 1.46 3.89 2.92
C VAL A 6 0.97 3.29 1.61
N PRO A 7 1.80 2.49 0.92
CA PRO A 7 1.33 1.79 -0.28
C PRO A 7 0.44 0.62 0.14
N ASP A 8 -0.71 0.46 -0.49
CA ASP A 8 -1.50 -0.74 -0.23
C ASP A 8 -0.98 -1.92 -1.05
N ALA A 9 -1.60 -3.10 -0.88
CA ALA A 9 -1.15 -4.30 -1.58
C ALA A 9 -1.21 -4.14 -3.11
N SER A 10 -2.13 -3.34 -3.63
CA SER A 10 -2.25 -3.12 -5.08
C SER A 10 -0.99 -2.47 -5.67
N VAL A 11 -0.32 -1.61 -4.91
CA VAL A 11 0.93 -0.97 -5.34
C VAL A 11 2.11 -1.92 -5.15
N VAL A 12 2.21 -2.54 -3.98
CA VAL A 12 3.33 -3.47 -3.68
C VAL A 12 3.38 -4.61 -4.69
N LEU A 13 2.23 -5.16 -5.07
CA LEU A 13 2.15 -6.24 -6.03
C LEU A 13 2.65 -5.85 -7.42
N LYS A 14 2.52 -4.59 -7.80
CA LYS A 14 3.04 -4.13 -9.08
C LYS A 14 4.56 -4.20 -9.19
N TRP A 15 5.26 -4.22 -8.08
CA TRP A 15 6.71 -4.43 -8.10
C TRP A 15 7.08 -5.84 -8.56
N ALA A 16 6.19 -6.82 -8.34
CA ALA A 16 6.42 -8.22 -8.67
C ALA A 16 5.95 -8.60 -10.08
N PHE A 17 4.84 -8.02 -10.54
CA PHE A 17 4.23 -8.41 -11.81
C PHE A 17 4.87 -7.65 -12.97
N ASP A 18 5.42 -8.41 -13.91
CA ASP A 18 6.15 -7.86 -15.06
C ASP A 18 5.48 -8.33 -16.36
N THR A 19 4.22 -7.92 -16.54
CA THR A 19 3.45 -8.24 -17.75
C THR A 19 3.16 -6.95 -18.51
N PRO A 20 3.02 -7.02 -19.85
CA PRO A 20 2.77 -5.81 -20.64
C PRO A 20 1.48 -5.07 -20.31
N ASP A 21 0.52 -5.77 -19.69
CA ASP A 21 -0.77 -5.20 -19.30
C ASP A 21 -0.79 -4.68 -17.88
N GLU A 22 0.33 -4.74 -17.14
CA GLU A 22 0.41 -4.20 -15.79
C GLU A 22 0.50 -2.68 -15.85
N SER A 23 -0.63 -2.00 -15.67
CA SER A 23 -0.71 -0.55 -15.78
C SER A 23 0.04 0.12 -14.62
N ASP A 24 0.62 1.28 -14.90
CA ASP A 24 1.31 2.12 -13.91
C ASP A 24 2.47 1.43 -13.16
N LYS A 25 3.00 0.34 -13.73
CA LYS A 25 4.16 -0.32 -13.12
C LYS A 25 5.36 0.63 -13.01
N ASP A 26 5.57 1.45 -14.03
CA ASP A 26 6.65 2.44 -14.03
C ASP A 26 6.52 3.41 -12.85
N LYS A 27 5.31 3.81 -12.50
CA LYS A 27 5.05 4.68 -11.36
C LYS A 27 5.28 3.96 -10.03
N ALA A 28 4.87 2.69 -9.94
CA ALA A 28 5.12 1.88 -8.75
C ALA A 28 6.61 1.70 -8.51
N VAL A 29 7.38 1.46 -9.56
CA VAL A 29 8.84 1.32 -9.48
C VAL A 29 9.50 2.66 -9.15
N SER A 30 9.02 3.75 -9.75
CA SER A 30 9.52 5.09 -9.42
C SER A 30 9.33 5.42 -7.93
N PHE A 31 8.18 5.04 -7.38
CA PHE A 31 7.92 5.20 -5.95
C PHE A 31 8.90 4.37 -5.10
N LEU A 32 9.08 3.09 -5.44
CA LEU A 32 10.01 2.23 -4.73
C LEU A 32 11.42 2.82 -4.74
N ASN A 33 11.87 3.31 -5.90
CA ASN A 33 13.18 3.93 -6.03
C ASN A 33 13.29 5.21 -5.20
N ALA A 34 12.23 6.00 -5.12
CA ALA A 34 12.21 7.20 -4.28
C ALA A 34 12.42 6.83 -2.80
N TRP A 35 11.81 5.74 -2.36
CA TRP A 35 12.01 5.24 -1.00
C TRP A 35 13.44 4.73 -0.79
N ILE A 36 13.97 3.95 -1.74
CA ILE A 36 15.35 3.45 -1.68
C ILE A 36 16.34 4.61 -1.60
N ASP A 37 16.07 5.68 -2.32
CA ASP A 37 16.91 6.89 -2.34
C ASP A 37 16.71 7.78 -1.11
N GLY A 38 15.85 7.38 -0.18
CA GLY A 38 15.63 8.12 1.06
C GLY A 38 14.75 9.35 0.92
N LYS A 39 13.98 9.48 -0.16
CA LYS A 39 13.14 10.65 -0.41
C LYS A 39 11.80 10.62 0.32
N CYS A 40 11.35 9.45 0.73
CA CYS A 40 10.13 9.28 1.50
C CYS A 40 10.29 8.09 2.44
N GLU A 41 9.35 7.94 3.38
CA GLU A 41 9.30 6.81 4.29
C GLU A 41 8.10 5.94 3.93
N ILE A 42 8.25 4.62 4.09
CA ILE A 42 7.16 3.65 3.93
C ILE A 42 6.78 3.14 5.31
N VAL A 43 5.49 3.18 5.61
CA VAL A 43 4.90 2.53 6.79
C VAL A 43 3.76 1.65 6.31
N LEU A 44 3.68 0.43 6.81
CA LEU A 44 2.67 -0.53 6.37
C LEU A 44 2.00 -1.16 7.59
N PRO A 45 0.69 -1.45 7.53
CA PRO A 45 0.09 -2.33 8.54
C PRO A 45 0.69 -3.72 8.38
N LYS A 46 0.87 -4.45 9.46
CA LYS A 46 1.46 -5.82 9.41
C LYS A 46 0.74 -6.76 8.45
N LEU A 47 -0.51 -6.51 8.18
CA LEU A 47 -1.33 -7.29 7.25
C LEU A 47 -0.72 -7.38 5.85
N TRP A 48 0.08 -6.40 5.45
CA TRP A 48 0.59 -6.32 4.08
C TRP A 48 1.26 -7.62 3.60
N SER A 49 2.06 -8.22 4.45
CA SER A 49 2.82 -9.41 4.07
C SER A 49 1.93 -10.63 3.85
N TYR A 50 0.85 -10.73 4.62
CA TYR A 50 -0.12 -11.81 4.43
C TYR A 50 -0.89 -11.65 3.13
N GLU A 51 -1.37 -10.44 2.85
CA GLU A 51 -2.10 -10.16 1.61
C GLU A 51 -1.23 -10.36 0.37
N VAL A 52 -0.04 -9.79 0.40
CA VAL A 52 0.90 -9.87 -0.73
C VAL A 52 1.32 -11.32 -0.95
N GLY A 53 1.68 -12.03 0.12
CA GLY A 53 2.07 -13.44 0.03
C GLY A 53 0.97 -14.31 -0.56
N ASN A 54 -0.28 -14.08 -0.16
CA ASN A 54 -1.42 -14.81 -0.70
C ASN A 54 -1.55 -14.63 -2.22
N VAL A 55 -1.50 -13.38 -2.69
CA VAL A 55 -1.65 -13.08 -4.11
C VAL A 55 -0.46 -13.60 -4.92
N LEU A 56 0.76 -13.46 -4.40
CA LEU A 56 1.95 -13.97 -5.07
C LEU A 56 1.86 -15.47 -5.31
N MET A 57 1.46 -16.23 -4.29
CA MET A 57 1.34 -17.69 -4.44
C MET A 57 0.24 -18.07 -5.43
N MET A 58 -0.86 -17.32 -5.45
CA MET A 58 -1.95 -17.59 -6.38
C MET A 58 -1.60 -17.27 -7.82
N LYS A 59 -0.85 -16.18 -8.07
CA LYS A 59 -0.62 -15.68 -9.42
C LYS A 59 0.74 -16.05 -10.00
N MET A 60 1.75 -16.27 -9.17
CA MET A 60 3.08 -16.62 -9.63
C MET A 60 3.75 -17.60 -8.67
N PRO A 61 3.18 -18.81 -8.55
CA PRO A 61 3.61 -19.76 -7.52
C PRO A 61 5.09 -20.16 -7.63
N GLU A 62 5.65 -20.17 -8.82
CA GLU A 62 7.05 -20.56 -9.01
C GLU A 62 8.04 -19.52 -8.48
N GLN A 63 7.66 -18.25 -8.49
CA GLN A 63 8.51 -17.15 -8.04
C GLN A 63 8.10 -16.60 -6.67
N ALA A 64 6.96 -17.02 -6.13
CA ALA A 64 6.37 -16.40 -4.94
C ALA A 64 7.31 -16.36 -3.74
N HIS A 65 8.00 -17.45 -3.46
CA HIS A 65 8.93 -17.53 -2.33
C HIS A 65 10.09 -16.54 -2.49
N GLU A 66 10.68 -16.51 -3.67
CA GLU A 66 11.81 -15.65 -3.99
C GLU A 66 11.44 -14.17 -3.92
N VAL A 67 10.27 -13.82 -4.47
CA VAL A 67 9.77 -12.44 -4.43
C VAL A 67 9.48 -12.02 -2.99
N MET A 68 8.83 -12.88 -2.21
CA MET A 68 8.55 -12.60 -0.81
C MET A 68 9.82 -12.38 0.01
N GLU A 69 10.85 -13.18 -0.27
CA GLU A 69 12.14 -13.02 0.38
C GLU A 69 12.71 -11.61 0.13
N ILE A 70 12.63 -11.14 -1.11
CA ILE A 70 13.06 -9.79 -1.46
C ILE A 70 12.24 -8.74 -0.72
N PHE A 71 10.92 -8.86 -0.75
CA PHE A 71 10.02 -7.88 -0.13
C PHE A 71 10.20 -7.80 1.39
N LEU A 72 10.31 -8.95 2.04
CA LEU A 72 10.57 -8.99 3.48
C LEU A 72 11.96 -8.42 3.81
N GLY A 73 12.91 -8.61 2.89
CA GLY A 73 14.27 -8.08 3.04
C GLY A 73 14.35 -6.55 2.99
N TYR A 74 13.34 -5.86 2.46
CA TYR A 74 13.29 -4.41 2.51
C TYR A 74 13.11 -3.88 3.93
N ASP A 75 12.61 -4.71 4.84
CA ASP A 75 12.42 -4.38 6.26
C ASP A 75 11.62 -3.10 6.46
N PHE A 76 10.45 -3.03 5.83
CA PHE A 76 9.56 -1.87 5.96
C PHE A 76 9.17 -1.64 7.42
N THR A 77 9.01 -0.37 7.79
CA THR A 77 8.42 -0.02 9.07
C THR A 77 6.97 -0.51 9.11
N GLU A 78 6.64 -1.32 10.10
CA GLU A 78 5.31 -1.89 10.23
C GLU A 78 4.56 -1.27 11.40
N TYR A 79 3.26 -1.08 11.20
CA TYR A 79 2.36 -0.58 12.23
C TYR A 79 1.56 -1.73 12.80
N ASP A 80 1.71 -1.97 14.10
CA ASP A 80 1.00 -3.06 14.79
C ASP A 80 -0.48 -2.74 14.97
N MET A 81 -1.28 -3.79 15.06
CA MET A 81 -2.67 -3.64 15.45
C MET A 81 -2.75 -3.03 16.85
N SER A 82 -3.61 -2.03 16.98
CA SER A 82 -3.91 -1.38 18.24
C SER A 82 -5.39 -1.04 18.31
N LEU A 83 -5.87 -0.75 19.48
CA LEU A 83 -7.28 -0.29 19.63
C LEU A 83 -7.51 0.99 18.84
N GLU A 84 -6.53 1.88 18.83
CA GLU A 84 -6.63 3.13 18.08
C GLU A 84 -6.71 2.89 16.58
N LEU A 85 -5.90 1.97 16.06
CA LEU A 85 -5.97 1.61 14.64
C LEU A 85 -7.31 0.97 14.30
N CYS A 86 -7.81 0.10 15.17
CA CYS A 86 -9.15 -0.48 14.99
C CYS A 86 -10.23 0.59 14.90
N LYS A 87 -10.22 1.54 15.82
CA LYS A 87 -11.21 2.61 15.84
C LYS A 87 -11.20 3.42 14.55
N GLU A 88 -10.01 3.80 14.10
CA GLU A 88 -9.86 4.58 12.88
C GLU A 88 -10.33 3.79 11.66
N THR A 89 -9.95 2.51 11.61
CA THR A 89 -10.37 1.61 10.53
C THR A 89 -11.89 1.44 10.51
N PHE A 90 -12.51 1.21 11.67
CA PHE A 90 -13.95 1.04 11.78
C PHE A 90 -14.72 2.30 11.37
N LYS A 91 -14.20 3.48 11.66
CA LYS A 91 -14.80 4.74 11.19
C LYS A 91 -14.87 4.79 9.67
N LEU A 92 -13.80 4.42 9.01
CA LEU A 92 -13.75 4.39 7.55
C LEU A 92 -14.73 3.37 6.99
N MET A 93 -14.81 2.19 7.60
CA MET A 93 -15.73 1.14 7.17
C MET A 93 -17.19 1.61 7.28
N GLN A 94 -17.54 2.22 8.40
CA GLN A 94 -18.90 2.70 8.62
C GLN A 94 -19.25 3.85 7.68
N ARG A 95 -18.30 4.75 7.47
CA ARG A 95 -18.54 5.95 6.67
C ARG A 95 -18.66 5.64 5.18
N TYR A 96 -17.86 4.71 4.68
CA TYR A 96 -17.69 4.50 3.24
C TYR A 96 -18.10 3.10 2.75
N GLY A 97 -18.46 2.20 3.65
CA GLY A 97 -18.85 0.85 3.25
C GLY A 97 -17.74 0.03 2.63
N VAL A 98 -16.53 0.16 3.15
CA VAL A 98 -15.35 -0.55 2.66
C VAL A 98 -14.97 -1.68 3.61
N THR A 99 -14.14 -2.62 3.15
CA THR A 99 -13.68 -3.72 3.99
C THR A 99 -12.58 -3.27 4.95
N PHE A 100 -12.38 -4.05 6.01
CA PHE A 100 -11.28 -3.80 6.95
C PHE A 100 -9.93 -3.84 6.24
N TYR A 101 -9.75 -4.82 5.36
CA TYR A 101 -8.47 -5.01 4.66
C TYR A 101 -8.09 -3.80 3.82
N ASP A 102 -9.05 -3.20 3.13
CA ASP A 102 -8.79 -1.99 2.34
C ASP A 102 -8.63 -0.77 3.23
N ALA A 103 -9.47 -0.65 4.25
CA ALA A 103 -9.51 0.52 5.11
C ALA A 103 -8.29 0.64 6.03
N VAL A 104 -7.68 -0.47 6.43
CA VAL A 104 -6.58 -0.42 7.41
C VAL A 104 -5.36 0.32 6.89
N TYR A 105 -5.04 0.19 5.61
CA TYR A 105 -3.94 0.97 5.01
C TYR A 105 -4.23 2.46 5.07
N HIS A 106 -5.45 2.84 4.75
CA HIS A 106 -5.89 4.23 4.81
C HIS A 106 -5.86 4.76 6.24
N ALA A 107 -6.30 3.94 7.20
CA ALA A 107 -6.27 4.30 8.61
C ALA A 107 -4.83 4.54 9.11
N VAL A 108 -3.88 3.70 8.70
CA VAL A 108 -2.47 3.92 9.04
C VAL A 108 -1.99 5.25 8.48
N ALA A 109 -2.34 5.55 7.22
CA ALA A 109 -1.95 6.82 6.60
C ALA A 109 -2.50 8.03 7.39
N ILE A 110 -3.77 7.96 7.79
CA ILE A 110 -4.38 9.03 8.59
C ILE A 110 -3.66 9.19 9.93
N MET A 111 -3.43 8.10 10.65
CA MET A 111 -2.80 8.13 11.96
C MET A 111 -1.34 8.62 11.90
N GLN A 112 -0.64 8.29 10.83
CA GLN A 112 0.74 8.72 10.63
C GLN A 112 0.87 10.09 9.98
N LYS A 113 -0.25 10.74 9.68
CA LYS A 113 -0.28 12.02 8.94
C LYS A 113 0.45 11.91 7.62
N GLY A 114 0.29 10.75 6.99
CA GLY A 114 0.90 10.43 5.70
C GLY A 114 -0.14 10.32 4.60
N THR A 115 0.21 9.59 3.55
CA THR A 115 -0.62 9.44 2.36
C THR A 115 -0.73 7.98 1.97
N LEU A 116 -1.96 7.50 1.79
CA LEU A 116 -2.23 6.19 1.19
C LEU A 116 -1.94 6.30 -0.31
N LEU A 117 -1.07 5.44 -0.81
CA LEU A 117 -0.82 5.32 -2.25
C LEU A 117 -1.49 4.04 -2.74
N THR A 118 -2.41 4.17 -3.67
CA THR A 118 -3.23 3.03 -4.10
C THR A 118 -3.48 3.02 -5.61
N ALA A 119 -3.54 1.82 -6.18
CA ALA A 119 -3.97 1.60 -7.54
C ALA A 119 -5.44 1.14 -7.60
N ASP A 120 -6.10 1.03 -6.47
CA ASP A 120 -7.50 0.57 -6.37
C ASP A 120 -8.47 1.71 -6.65
N GLU A 121 -8.90 1.82 -7.91
CA GLU A 121 -9.84 2.86 -8.33
C GLU A 121 -11.21 2.70 -7.66
N ALA A 122 -11.63 1.47 -7.37
CA ALA A 122 -12.91 1.22 -6.71
C ALA A 122 -12.91 1.78 -5.29
N TYR A 123 -11.82 1.62 -4.56
CA TYR A 123 -11.67 2.21 -3.23
C TYR A 123 -11.73 3.74 -3.32
N CYS A 124 -10.99 4.32 -4.25
CA CYS A 124 -10.94 5.78 -4.42
C CYS A 124 -12.33 6.37 -4.71
N LYS A 125 -13.16 5.65 -5.49
CA LYS A 125 -14.51 6.11 -5.80
C LYS A 125 -15.42 6.14 -4.57
N LYS A 126 -15.20 5.25 -3.62
CA LYS A 126 -16.01 5.19 -2.39
C LYS A 126 -15.62 6.26 -1.39
N ILE A 127 -14.37 6.70 -1.41
CA ILE A 127 -13.87 7.68 -0.44
C ILE A 127 -14.12 9.07 -0.97
N ARG A 128 -15.00 9.81 -0.30
CA ARG A 128 -15.40 11.17 -0.72
C ARG A 128 -14.42 12.24 -0.28
N ASP A 129 -13.66 11.98 0.77
CA ASP A 129 -12.65 12.90 1.26
C ASP A 129 -11.28 12.46 0.73
N PRO A 130 -10.70 13.18 -0.26
CA PRO A 130 -9.43 12.78 -0.87
C PRO A 130 -8.22 13.02 0.02
N LYS A 131 -8.41 13.59 1.19
CA LYS A 131 -7.30 13.84 2.11
C LYS A 131 -6.62 12.52 2.49
N HIS A 132 -5.32 12.49 2.49
CA HIS A 132 -4.51 11.33 2.79
C HIS A 132 -4.57 10.20 1.73
N ILE A 133 -5.04 10.50 0.53
CA ILE A 133 -5.04 9.51 -0.58
C ILE A 133 -4.39 10.10 -1.82
N LEU A 134 -3.54 9.29 -2.45
CA LEU A 134 -2.97 9.58 -3.76
C LEU A 134 -3.12 8.34 -4.64
N LYS A 135 -3.70 8.50 -5.81
CA LYS A 135 -3.78 7.41 -6.79
C LYS A 135 -2.41 7.18 -7.40
N LEU A 136 -2.06 5.92 -7.61
CA LEU A 136 -0.75 5.59 -8.19
C LEU A 136 -0.52 6.29 -9.53
N LYS A 137 -1.55 6.39 -10.38
CA LYS A 137 -1.42 7.06 -11.69
C LYS A 137 -1.00 8.53 -11.57
N ASP A 138 -1.23 9.14 -10.41
CA ASP A 138 -0.89 10.54 -10.17
C ASP A 138 0.45 10.69 -9.43
N TRP A 139 1.14 9.59 -9.18
CA TRP A 139 2.45 9.64 -8.53
C TRP A 139 3.47 10.35 -9.42
N ASN A 140 4.13 11.32 -8.86
CA ASN A 140 5.23 12.02 -9.51
C ASN A 140 6.48 11.91 -8.64
N LEU A 141 7.63 11.90 -9.30
CA LEU A 141 8.91 11.91 -8.61
C LEU A 141 9.00 13.16 -7.73
N ARG A 142 9.29 12.94 -6.46
CA ARG A 142 9.32 14.01 -5.47
C ARG A 142 10.71 14.31 -4.98
#